data_fc77534a5e402ddd882865c5d78420a8
#
_entry.id   fc77534a5e402ddd882865c5d78420a8
#
_cell.length_a   1.000
_cell.length_b   1.000
_cell.length_c   1.000
_cell.angle_alpha   90.00
_cell.angle_beta   90.00
_cell.angle_gamma   90.00
#
_symmetry.space_group_name_H-M   'P 1'
#
loop_
_entity.id
_entity.type
_entity.pdbx_description
1 polymer ?
#
loop_
_entity_poly.entity_id
_entity_poly.type
_entity_poly.pdbx_seq_one_letter_code
_entity_poly.pdbx_strand_id
1 'polypeptide(L)'
;MCIAFGGHKNAVGLSVSKENIAKLKEMIESEVLEEAQEIVEYDMVLSFKQLKLELIEILLKLEPFGEKNPYPAFMFKNVRVSDKKEYDKLDRYILSQDIDKDLVRKNISLVGICFDKEKGKNIKIGDNIYIVAKPKINEFNRKKKYKSWNSRYRKNLKIERREYGKL
;
A
#
# COMPACT_ATOMS: atom_id res chain seq x y z
N MET A 1 13.97 32.97 -12.54
CA MET A 1 13.95 32.16 -11.34
C MET A 1 14.01 30.66 -11.67
N CYS A 2 13.09 30.10 -12.44
CA CYS A 2 13.17 28.75 -13.01
C CYS A 2 13.80 28.86 -14.42
N ILE A 3 14.78 28.01 -14.73
CA ILE A 3 15.48 28.01 -16.03
C ILE A 3 14.74 27.11 -17.00
N ALA A 4 14.27 25.98 -16.52
CA ALA A 4 13.46 25.01 -17.27
C ALA A 4 12.56 24.25 -16.31
N PHE A 5 11.40 23.84 -16.79
CA PHE A 5 10.51 22.96 -16.06
C PHE A 5 9.81 22.00 -17.03
N GLY A 6 9.44 20.85 -16.52
CA GLY A 6 8.67 19.85 -17.25
C GLY A 6 8.11 18.82 -16.28
N GLY A 7 7.01 18.21 -16.64
CA GLY A 7 6.41 17.22 -15.77
C GLY A 7 5.02 16.81 -16.21
N HIS A 8 4.40 16.02 -15.37
CA HIS A 8 3.01 15.57 -15.52
C HIS A 8 2.33 15.57 -14.14
N LYS A 9 1.07 15.19 -14.09
CA LYS A 9 0.22 15.23 -12.88
C LYS A 9 0.90 14.74 -11.58
N ASN A 10 1.82 13.78 -11.66
CA ASN A 10 2.39 13.10 -10.51
C ASN A 10 3.87 13.40 -10.26
N ALA A 11 4.55 14.10 -11.17
CA ALA A 11 5.96 14.43 -11.02
C ALA A 11 6.33 15.64 -11.85
N VAL A 12 7.11 16.57 -11.26
CA VAL A 12 7.64 17.75 -11.92
C VAL A 12 9.15 17.78 -11.78
N GLY A 13 9.85 18.03 -12.88
CA GLY A 13 11.28 18.31 -12.90
C GLY A 13 11.51 19.80 -13.09
N LEU A 14 12.39 20.38 -12.27
CA LEU A 14 12.73 21.80 -12.32
C LEU A 14 14.24 21.97 -12.41
N SER A 15 14.69 22.92 -13.24
CA SER A 15 16.07 23.42 -13.23
C SER A 15 16.06 24.82 -12.68
N VAL A 16 16.74 25.00 -11.55
CA VAL A 16 16.87 26.33 -10.90
C VAL A 16 18.33 26.61 -10.59
N SER A 17 18.72 27.89 -10.56
CA SER A 17 20.04 28.26 -10.09
C SER A 17 20.18 27.99 -8.60
N LYS A 18 21.40 27.66 -8.16
CA LYS A 18 21.72 27.27 -6.78
C LYS A 18 21.26 28.29 -5.75
N GLU A 19 21.31 29.56 -6.10
CA GLU A 19 20.89 30.70 -5.28
C GLU A 19 19.38 30.78 -5.04
N ASN A 20 18.59 30.22 -5.96
CA ASN A 20 17.13 30.23 -5.89
C ASN A 20 16.50 28.99 -5.25
N ILE A 21 17.29 28.01 -4.85
CA ILE A 21 16.77 26.77 -4.24
C ILE A 21 16.06 27.08 -2.93
N ALA A 22 16.65 27.91 -2.07
CA ALA A 22 16.06 28.28 -0.79
C ALA A 22 14.71 28.99 -0.97
N LYS A 23 14.65 29.95 -1.89
CA LYS A 23 13.44 30.69 -2.20
C LYS A 23 12.35 29.80 -2.82
N LEU A 24 12.73 28.86 -3.67
CA LEU A 24 11.79 27.88 -4.23
C LEU A 24 11.20 26.99 -3.14
N LYS A 25 12.04 26.53 -2.20
CA LYS A 25 11.59 25.72 -1.06
C LYS A 25 10.58 26.48 -0.20
N GLU A 26 10.87 27.73 0.13
CA GLU A 26 10.00 28.60 0.92
C GLU A 26 8.65 28.84 0.22
N MET A 27 8.65 29.04 -1.11
CA MET A 27 7.42 29.17 -1.90
C MET A 27 6.58 27.89 -1.90
N ILE A 28 7.20 26.71 -2.03
CA ILE A 28 6.49 25.43 -1.98
C ILE A 28 5.91 25.17 -0.59
N GLU A 29 6.65 25.52 0.46
CA GLU A 29 6.20 25.36 1.85
C GLU A 29 5.10 26.36 2.25
N SER A 30 5.07 27.56 1.63
CA SER A 30 4.06 28.58 1.88
C SER A 30 2.75 28.35 1.12
N GLU A 31 2.77 27.67 -0.01
CA GLU A 31 1.58 27.15 -0.63
C GLU A 31 1.12 25.97 0.19
N VAL A 32 0.24 26.23 1.16
CA VAL A 32 -0.49 25.20 1.88
C VAL A 32 -1.33 24.45 0.85
N LEU A 33 -0.76 23.38 0.34
CA LEU A 33 -1.52 22.40 -0.39
C LEU A 33 -2.57 21.91 0.60
N GLU A 34 -3.83 22.27 0.37
CA GLU A 34 -4.94 21.56 1.04
C GLU A 34 -4.56 20.10 1.00
N GLU A 35 -4.50 19.44 2.16
CA GLU A 35 -4.15 18.01 2.23
C GLU A 35 -5.10 17.29 1.29
N ALA A 36 -4.64 17.04 0.07
CA ALA A 36 -5.41 16.27 -0.89
C ALA A 36 -5.66 14.93 -0.22
N GLN A 37 -6.93 14.67 0.11
CA GLN A 37 -7.30 13.41 0.74
C GLN A 37 -6.78 12.29 -0.15
N GLU A 38 -5.78 11.55 0.33
CA GLU A 38 -5.21 10.46 -0.43
C GLU A 38 -6.27 9.37 -0.61
N ILE A 39 -6.81 9.30 -1.83
CA ILE A 39 -7.75 8.24 -2.20
C ILE A 39 -6.96 6.97 -2.42
N VAL A 40 -7.29 5.93 -1.67
CA VAL A 40 -6.70 4.59 -1.85
C VAL A 40 -7.69 3.72 -2.61
N GLU A 41 -7.35 3.42 -3.85
CA GLU A 41 -8.14 2.54 -4.70
C GLU A 41 -7.83 1.06 -4.42
N TYR A 42 -8.85 0.23 -4.52
CA TYR A 42 -8.73 -1.22 -4.46
C TYR A 42 -9.69 -1.89 -5.45
N ASP A 43 -9.35 -3.07 -5.89
CA ASP A 43 -10.12 -3.82 -6.89
C ASP A 43 -11.18 -4.71 -6.24
N MET A 44 -10.84 -5.36 -5.13
CA MET A 44 -11.74 -6.30 -4.46
C MET A 44 -11.47 -6.36 -2.95
N VAL A 45 -12.50 -6.69 -2.17
CA VAL A 45 -12.36 -7.04 -0.76
C VAL A 45 -12.11 -8.54 -0.64
N LEU A 46 -11.06 -8.91 0.07
CA LEU A 46 -10.71 -10.30 0.36
C LEU A 46 -10.51 -10.52 1.86
N SER A 47 -10.62 -11.79 2.27
CA SER A 47 -10.13 -12.28 3.56
C SER A 47 -8.79 -13.00 3.38
N PHE A 48 -8.01 -13.14 4.45
CA PHE A 48 -6.76 -13.91 4.41
C PHE A 48 -6.96 -15.36 4.02
N LYS A 49 -8.15 -15.91 4.28
CA LYS A 49 -8.53 -17.26 3.85
C LYS A 49 -8.62 -17.41 2.33
N GLN A 50 -9.07 -16.34 1.65
CA GLN A 50 -9.21 -16.33 0.19
C GLN A 50 -7.87 -16.08 -0.51
N LEU A 51 -6.88 -15.56 0.21
CA LEU A 51 -5.55 -15.32 -0.33
C LEU A 51 -4.74 -16.62 -0.39
N LYS A 52 -5.03 -17.41 -1.40
CA LYS A 52 -4.33 -18.68 -1.69
C LYS A 52 -3.27 -18.49 -2.76
N LEU A 53 -2.34 -19.45 -2.85
CA LEU A 53 -1.27 -19.42 -3.86
C LEU A 53 -1.84 -19.40 -5.28
N GLU A 54 -2.85 -20.20 -5.51
CA GLU A 54 -3.53 -20.32 -6.82
C GLU A 54 -4.11 -18.97 -7.28
N LEU A 55 -4.65 -18.16 -6.35
CA LEU A 55 -5.12 -16.83 -6.68
C LEU A 55 -3.98 -15.94 -7.19
N ILE A 56 -2.83 -15.95 -6.52
CA ILE A 56 -1.69 -15.13 -6.93
C ILE A 56 -1.12 -15.62 -8.27
N GLU A 57 -1.06 -16.92 -8.49
CA GLU A 57 -0.63 -17.51 -9.76
C GLU A 57 -1.57 -17.14 -10.92
N ILE A 58 -2.88 -17.03 -10.67
CA ILE A 58 -3.85 -16.53 -11.65
C ILE A 58 -3.61 -15.05 -11.92
N LEU A 59 -3.36 -14.24 -10.89
CA LEU A 59 -3.07 -12.80 -11.06
C LEU A 59 -1.82 -12.58 -11.91
N LEU A 60 -0.79 -13.39 -11.76
CA LEU A 60 0.42 -13.29 -12.56
C LEU A 60 0.19 -13.55 -14.07
N LYS A 61 -0.88 -14.24 -14.44
CA LYS A 61 -1.27 -14.40 -15.85
C LYS A 61 -1.79 -13.11 -16.49
N LEU A 62 -2.08 -12.08 -15.70
CA LEU A 62 -2.48 -10.76 -16.18
C LEU A 62 -1.27 -9.87 -16.53
N GLU A 63 -0.04 -10.35 -16.39
CA GLU A 63 1.16 -9.64 -16.79
C GLU A 63 1.19 -9.38 -18.34
N PRO A 64 1.84 -8.29 -18.79
CA PRO A 64 2.69 -7.38 -18.05
C PRO A 64 1.90 -6.29 -17.31
N PHE A 65 2.30 -6.00 -16.06
CA PHE A 65 1.75 -4.90 -15.28
C PHE A 65 2.45 -3.58 -15.58
N GLY A 66 1.70 -2.49 -15.59
CA GLY A 66 2.18 -1.14 -15.87
C GLY A 66 1.12 -0.08 -15.55
N GLU A 67 1.28 1.11 -16.09
CA GLU A 67 0.40 2.26 -15.82
C GLU A 67 -1.05 1.98 -16.21
N LYS A 68 -1.30 1.39 -17.38
CA LYS A 68 -2.64 1.07 -17.90
C LYS A 68 -3.18 -0.29 -17.42
N ASN A 69 -2.32 -1.12 -16.86
CA ASN A 69 -2.68 -2.42 -16.29
C ASN A 69 -1.98 -2.58 -14.93
N PRO A 70 -2.42 -1.85 -13.88
CA PRO A 70 -1.77 -1.88 -12.59
C PRO A 70 -1.98 -3.24 -11.91
N TYR A 71 -0.96 -3.67 -11.13
CA TYR A 71 -1.11 -4.87 -10.30
C TYR A 71 -2.30 -4.73 -9.36
N PRO A 72 -3.20 -5.72 -9.27
CA PRO A 72 -4.40 -5.65 -8.45
C PRO A 72 -4.11 -5.39 -6.97
N ALA A 73 -4.90 -4.50 -6.38
CA ALA A 73 -4.85 -4.14 -4.98
C ALA A 73 -6.10 -4.65 -4.26
N PHE A 74 -5.93 -5.30 -3.13
CA PHE A 74 -7.03 -5.89 -2.37
C PHE A 74 -7.18 -5.22 -1.02
N MET A 75 -8.44 -4.98 -0.64
CA MET A 75 -8.78 -4.52 0.71
C MET A 75 -9.01 -5.74 1.62
N PHE A 76 -8.42 -5.70 2.80
CA PHE A 76 -8.67 -6.65 3.89
C PHE A 76 -9.23 -5.88 5.08
N LYS A 77 -10.38 -6.34 5.58
CA LYS A 77 -11.09 -5.73 6.71
C LYS A 77 -10.79 -6.50 7.99
N ASN A 78 -10.91 -5.81 9.14
CA ASN A 78 -10.75 -6.41 10.47
C ASN A 78 -9.42 -7.18 10.62
N VAL A 79 -8.34 -6.54 10.23
CA VAL A 79 -6.99 -7.10 10.32
C VAL A 79 -6.36 -6.64 11.62
N ARG A 80 -5.98 -7.57 12.49
CA ARG A 80 -5.28 -7.29 13.74
C ARG A 80 -3.78 -7.24 13.52
N VAL A 81 -3.15 -6.23 14.06
CA VAL A 81 -1.69 -6.12 14.11
C VAL A 81 -1.19 -6.95 15.30
N SER A 82 -0.62 -8.11 15.02
CA SER A 82 -0.14 -9.05 16.05
C SER A 82 1.30 -8.74 16.47
N ASP A 83 2.11 -8.22 15.54
CA ASP A 83 3.50 -7.83 15.81
C ASP A 83 3.95 -6.75 14.84
N LYS A 84 4.92 -5.92 15.24
CA LYS A 84 5.55 -4.88 14.42
C LYS A 84 7.04 -4.87 14.66
N LYS A 85 7.82 -4.87 13.58
CA LYS A 85 9.26 -4.68 13.61
C LYS A 85 9.65 -3.58 12.64
N GLU A 86 10.28 -2.54 13.17
CA GLU A 86 10.75 -1.39 12.42
C GLU A 86 12.17 -1.61 11.92
N TYR A 87 12.41 -1.24 10.66
CA TYR A 87 13.72 -1.21 10.03
C TYR A 87 13.95 0.18 9.41
N ASP A 88 15.16 0.49 9.00
CA ASP A 88 15.50 1.82 8.46
C ASP A 88 14.63 2.23 7.27
N LYS A 89 14.36 1.32 6.35
CA LYS A 89 13.68 1.59 5.07
C LYS A 89 12.26 1.03 4.98
N LEU A 90 11.82 0.25 5.96
CA LEU A 90 10.50 -0.39 5.93
C LEU A 90 10.07 -0.81 7.33
N ASP A 91 8.77 -1.02 7.49
CA ASP A 91 8.21 -1.69 8.66
C ASP A 91 7.65 -3.05 8.26
N ARG A 92 7.94 -4.06 9.09
CA ARG A 92 7.40 -5.41 8.95
C ARG A 92 6.35 -5.67 10.00
N TYR A 93 5.22 -6.20 9.58
CA TYR A 93 4.08 -6.53 10.44
C TYR A 93 3.78 -8.02 10.39
N ILE A 94 3.35 -8.57 11.51
CA ILE A 94 2.57 -9.81 11.54
C ILE A 94 1.11 -9.39 11.66
N LEU A 95 0.35 -9.70 10.63
CA LEU A 95 -1.05 -9.34 10.49
C LEU A 95 -1.90 -10.59 10.64
N SER A 96 -2.95 -10.55 11.44
CA SER A 96 -3.84 -11.68 11.66
C SER A 96 -5.29 -11.32 11.39
N GLN A 97 -6.06 -12.28 10.97
CA GLN A 97 -7.50 -12.16 10.77
C GLN A 97 -8.19 -13.39 11.33
N ASP A 98 -9.17 -13.14 12.20
CA ASP A 98 -10.03 -14.20 12.71
C ASP A 98 -11.08 -14.54 11.66
N ILE A 99 -11.24 -15.81 11.39
CA ILE A 99 -12.20 -16.35 10.44
C ILE A 99 -13.15 -17.25 11.22
N ASP A 100 -14.38 -16.76 11.40
CA ASP A 100 -15.45 -17.57 11.94
C ASP A 100 -15.92 -18.58 10.88
N LYS A 101 -15.82 -19.85 11.20
CA LYS A 101 -16.55 -20.92 10.55
C LYS A 101 -16.97 -21.92 11.61
N ASP A 102 -18.29 -22.09 11.72
CA ASP A 102 -18.93 -23.23 12.38
C ASP A 102 -18.25 -23.67 13.68
N LEU A 103 -18.28 -22.81 14.72
CA LEU A 103 -17.78 -23.07 16.07
C LEU A 103 -16.24 -23.20 16.23
N VAL A 104 -15.45 -23.08 15.16
CA VAL A 104 -13.98 -23.12 15.24
C VAL A 104 -13.40 -21.78 14.78
N ARG A 105 -12.91 -20.97 15.73
CA ARG A 105 -12.13 -19.78 15.42
C ARG A 105 -10.76 -20.20 14.87
N LYS A 106 -10.51 -19.90 13.61
CA LYS A 106 -9.20 -20.09 13.00
C LYS A 106 -8.56 -18.75 12.76
N ASN A 107 -7.41 -18.51 13.37
CA ASN A 107 -6.59 -17.33 13.12
C ASN A 107 -5.64 -17.61 11.96
N ILE A 108 -5.64 -16.75 10.95
CA ILE A 108 -4.68 -16.79 9.84
C ILE A 108 -3.78 -15.59 9.95
N SER A 109 -2.47 -15.82 9.94
CA SER A 109 -1.47 -14.76 10.03
C SER A 109 -0.65 -14.66 8.74
N LEU A 110 -0.40 -13.42 8.31
CA LEU A 110 0.41 -13.07 7.15
C LEU A 110 1.47 -12.04 7.53
N VAL A 111 2.53 -12.00 6.75
CA VAL A 111 3.56 -10.96 6.87
C VAL A 111 3.21 -9.80 5.96
N GLY A 112 3.03 -8.60 6.54
CA GLY A 112 2.90 -7.34 5.83
C GLY A 112 4.22 -6.58 5.82
N ILE A 113 4.48 -5.85 4.73
CA ILE A 113 5.62 -4.93 4.63
C ILE A 113 5.08 -3.57 4.20
N CYS A 114 5.46 -2.54 4.93
CA CYS A 114 5.17 -1.14 4.59
C CYS A 114 6.49 -0.42 4.33
N PHE A 115 6.67 0.12 3.14
CA PHE A 115 7.85 0.91 2.77
C PHE A 115 7.67 2.40 3.08
N ASP A 116 6.44 2.84 3.27
CA ASP A 116 6.12 4.20 3.66
C ASP A 116 6.07 4.28 5.19
N LYS A 117 7.15 4.75 5.78
CA LYS A 117 7.30 4.84 7.25
C LYS A 117 6.33 5.84 7.88
N GLU A 118 6.00 6.92 7.19
CA GLU A 118 5.03 7.89 7.70
C GLU A 118 3.64 7.26 7.84
N LYS A 119 3.25 6.42 6.88
CA LYS A 119 2.01 5.65 6.97
C LYS A 119 2.03 4.58 8.06
N GLY A 120 3.19 4.00 8.33
CA GLY A 120 3.39 3.00 9.40
C GLY A 120 3.46 3.58 10.82
N LYS A 121 3.76 4.88 10.96
CA LYS A 121 4.09 5.53 12.24
C LYS A 121 3.00 5.40 13.31
N ASN A 122 1.74 5.47 12.91
CA ASN A 122 0.60 5.45 13.82
C ASN A 122 -0.01 4.05 14.02
N ILE A 123 0.59 3.01 13.44
CA ILE A 123 0.13 1.63 13.60
C ILE A 123 0.81 1.01 14.82
N LYS A 124 0.00 0.50 15.75
CA LYS A 124 0.45 -0.14 16.99
C LYS A 124 0.07 -1.62 17.02
N ILE A 125 0.84 -2.40 17.76
CA ILE A 125 0.47 -3.78 18.08
C ILE A 125 -0.86 -3.78 18.83
N GLY A 126 -1.77 -4.65 18.43
CA GLY A 126 -3.13 -4.75 18.96
C GLY A 126 -4.18 -3.98 18.17
N ASP A 127 -3.78 -3.05 17.29
CA ASP A 127 -4.71 -2.32 16.44
C ASP A 127 -5.52 -3.28 15.54
N ASN A 128 -6.80 -2.93 15.35
CA ASN A 128 -7.66 -3.57 14.36
C ASN A 128 -7.89 -2.59 13.21
N ILE A 129 -7.44 -2.95 12.02
CA ILE A 129 -7.28 -2.03 10.91
C ILE A 129 -7.86 -2.56 9.59
N TYR A 130 -8.11 -1.65 8.67
CA TYR A 130 -8.32 -1.96 7.26
C TYR A 130 -7.00 -1.77 6.51
N ILE A 131 -6.64 -2.69 5.66
CA ILE A 131 -5.45 -2.55 4.82
C ILE A 131 -5.80 -2.73 3.35
N VAL A 132 -5.16 -1.94 2.50
CA VAL A 132 -5.13 -2.18 1.06
C VAL A 132 -3.73 -2.66 0.71
N ALA A 133 -3.64 -3.85 0.13
CA ALA A 133 -2.36 -4.49 -0.13
C ALA A 133 -2.33 -5.19 -1.49
N LYS A 134 -1.13 -5.28 -2.06
CA LYS A 134 -0.83 -6.03 -3.28
C LYS A 134 -0.10 -7.32 -2.87
N PRO A 135 -0.77 -8.48 -2.84
CA PRO A 135 -0.15 -9.72 -2.42
C PRO A 135 0.90 -10.18 -3.43
N LYS A 136 2.01 -10.70 -2.93
CA LYS A 136 3.07 -11.31 -3.75
C LYS A 136 3.55 -12.61 -3.13
N ILE A 137 4.06 -13.51 -3.98
CA ILE A 137 4.77 -14.71 -3.53
C ILE A 137 6.20 -14.31 -3.17
N ASN A 138 6.67 -14.74 -2.02
CA ASN A 138 8.08 -14.65 -1.66
C ASN A 138 8.72 -16.02 -1.80
N GLU A 139 9.67 -16.14 -2.71
CA GLU A 139 10.50 -17.33 -2.87
C GLU A 139 11.79 -17.13 -2.08
N PHE A 140 11.91 -17.82 -0.96
CA PHE A 140 13.13 -17.85 -0.18
C PHE A 140 13.50 -19.32 0.09
N ASN A 141 14.73 -19.71 -0.24
CA ASN A 141 15.25 -21.09 -0.09
C ASN A 141 14.36 -22.16 -0.73
N ARG A 142 13.89 -21.96 -1.95
CA ARG A 142 13.00 -22.87 -2.71
C ARG A 142 11.67 -23.21 -2.01
N LYS A 143 11.33 -22.54 -0.91
CA LYS A 143 10.02 -22.65 -0.25
C LYS A 143 9.20 -21.41 -0.59
N LYS A 144 8.11 -21.61 -1.31
CA LYS A 144 7.13 -20.55 -1.59
C LYS A 144 6.43 -20.18 -0.29
N LYS A 145 6.60 -18.96 0.19
CA LYS A 145 5.85 -18.39 1.33
C LYS A 145 5.13 -17.13 0.88
N TYR A 146 3.91 -16.94 1.37
CA TYR A 146 3.19 -15.69 1.13
C TYR A 146 3.90 -14.54 1.82
N LYS A 147 4.13 -13.45 1.09
CA LYS A 147 4.36 -12.13 1.66
C LYS A 147 3.27 -11.23 1.13
N SER A 148 2.49 -10.63 2.01
CA SER A 148 1.66 -9.51 1.62
C SER A 148 2.54 -8.28 1.45
N TRP A 149 2.17 -7.38 0.56
CA TRP A 149 3.01 -6.37 0.00
C TRP A 149 2.42 -4.99 0.06
N ASN A 150 3.25 -4.02 0.40
CA ASN A 150 3.02 -2.59 0.24
C ASN A 150 1.60 -2.16 0.66
N SER A 151 1.31 -2.27 1.95
CA SER A 151 0.05 -1.78 2.50
C SER A 151 0.07 -0.26 2.58
N ARG A 152 -0.89 0.38 1.94
CA ARG A 152 -1.26 1.75 2.27
C ARG A 152 -2.30 1.67 3.38
N TYR A 153 -1.97 2.14 4.57
CA TYR A 153 -2.86 2.20 5.72
C TYR A 153 -3.13 3.64 6.13
N ARG A 154 -4.38 3.94 6.46
CA ARG A 154 -4.75 5.07 7.33
C ARG A 154 -6.05 4.77 8.08
N LYS A 155 -6.16 5.28 9.31
CA LYS A 155 -7.36 5.22 10.15
C LYS A 155 -8.54 6.03 9.58
N ASN A 156 -8.29 7.04 8.71
CA ASN A 156 -9.27 8.00 8.20
C ASN A 156 -9.16 8.26 6.68
N LEU A 157 -8.86 7.26 5.89
CA LEU A 157 -8.80 7.41 4.43
C LEU A 157 -10.17 7.22 3.79
N LYS A 158 -10.45 8.05 2.80
CA LYS A 158 -11.48 7.74 1.80
C LYS A 158 -10.96 6.58 0.97
N ILE A 159 -11.56 5.40 1.13
CA ILE A 159 -11.20 4.19 0.41
C ILE A 159 -12.27 3.99 -0.66
N GLU A 160 -11.86 3.98 -1.93
CA GLU A 160 -12.76 3.79 -3.05
C GLU A 160 -12.40 2.51 -3.81
N ARG A 161 -13.44 1.83 -4.31
CA ARG A 161 -13.26 0.71 -5.22
C ARG A 161 -12.88 1.27 -6.58
N ARG A 162 -11.87 0.69 -7.23
CA ARG A 162 -11.51 1.05 -8.60
C ARG A 162 -12.64 0.65 -9.53
N GLU A 163 -13.18 1.63 -10.27
CA GLU A 163 -14.14 1.37 -11.35
C GLU A 163 -13.34 1.15 -12.64
N TYR A 164 -13.52 -0.02 -13.23
CA TYR A 164 -13.09 -0.29 -14.60
C TYR A 164 -14.22 0.17 -15.52
N GLY A 165 -13.89 0.98 -16.53
CA GLY A 165 -14.86 1.39 -17.54
C GLY A 165 -15.56 0.14 -18.10
N LYS A 166 -16.87 0.24 -18.29
CA LYS A 166 -17.63 -0.80 -18.99
C LYS A 166 -17.05 -0.91 -20.40
N LEU A 167 -16.58 -2.10 -20.76
CA LEU A 167 -16.26 -2.45 -22.13
C LEU A 167 -17.52 -2.41 -23.00
#